data_671a1e28ff3bda9be58407ebcc180d76
#
_entry.id   671a1e28ff3bda9be58407ebcc180d76
#
_cell.length_a   1.000
_cell.length_b   1.000
_cell.length_c   1.000
_cell.angle_alpha   90.00
_cell.angle_beta   90.00
_cell.angle_gamma   90.00
#
_symmetry.space_group_name_H-M   'P 1'
#
loop_
_entity.id
_entity.type
_entity.pdbx_description
1 polymer ?
#
loop_
_entity_poly.entity_id
_entity_poly.type
_entity_poly.pdbx_seq_one_letter_code
_entity_poly.pdbx_strand_id
1 'polypeptide(L)'
;MRTIPLTQSKIALVDDKDYVSLSRYKWHYVNVGSKRGYARTAQGGLYMHRVILGAVKKSDEVDHINRDTLDNRRDNIRLVDRTQNSYNKPLLKNNTSGVTGVTRTKSGKWQVKIWNRGKLYCFGTHSGFEDAVFARKKAFNRFAWC
;
A
#
# COMPACT_ATOMS: atom_id res chain seq x y z
N MET A 1 0.38 -20.39 -9.24
CA MET A 1 1.14 -19.70 -8.18
C MET A 1 2.44 -20.45 -7.95
N ARG A 2 3.56 -19.76 -7.95
CA ARG A 2 4.90 -20.31 -7.72
C ARG A 2 5.67 -19.51 -6.68
N THR A 3 6.73 -20.10 -6.18
CA THR A 3 7.62 -19.49 -5.20
C THR A 3 9.02 -19.29 -5.79
N ILE A 4 9.65 -18.17 -5.44
CA ILE A 4 11.05 -17.89 -5.76
C ILE A 4 11.83 -17.80 -4.45
N PRO A 5 12.88 -18.62 -4.24
CA PRO A 5 13.67 -18.56 -3.03
C PRO A 5 14.50 -17.27 -2.98
N LEU A 6 14.61 -16.72 -1.79
CA LEU A 6 15.43 -15.54 -1.48
C LEU A 6 16.48 -15.91 -0.44
N THR A 7 17.40 -15.00 -0.18
CA THR A 7 18.32 -15.13 0.98
C THR A 7 17.53 -15.11 2.30
N GLN A 8 18.17 -15.52 3.40
CA GLN A 8 17.60 -15.55 4.75
C GLN A 8 16.36 -16.46 4.87
N SER A 9 16.33 -17.57 4.11
CA SER A 9 15.21 -18.53 4.11
C SER A 9 13.85 -17.90 3.83
N LYS A 10 13.82 -16.75 3.13
CA LYS A 10 12.59 -16.11 2.68
C LYS A 10 12.20 -16.60 1.31
N ILE A 11 10.92 -16.50 0.99
CA ILE A 11 10.35 -16.84 -0.31
C ILE A 11 9.49 -15.67 -0.81
N ALA A 12 9.50 -15.45 -2.12
CA ALA A 12 8.56 -14.55 -2.78
C ALA A 12 7.50 -15.36 -3.54
N LEU A 13 6.24 -14.91 -3.47
CA LEU A 13 5.12 -15.50 -4.22
C LEU A 13 4.97 -14.76 -5.54
N VAL A 14 4.78 -15.50 -6.64
CA VAL A 14 4.60 -14.95 -7.98
C VAL A 14 3.57 -15.76 -8.77
N ASP A 15 3.03 -15.18 -9.83
CA ASP A 15 2.18 -15.91 -10.78
C ASP A 15 3.01 -16.82 -11.69
N ASP A 16 2.39 -17.90 -12.17
CA ASP A 16 3.05 -18.89 -13.05
C ASP A 16 3.61 -18.23 -14.32
N LYS A 17 2.89 -17.26 -14.88
CA LYS A 17 3.29 -16.54 -16.09
C LYS A 17 4.55 -15.67 -15.91
N ASP A 18 4.82 -15.18 -14.72
CA ASP A 18 5.97 -14.34 -14.43
C ASP A 18 7.19 -15.14 -13.97
N TYR A 19 6.98 -16.39 -13.52
CA TYR A 19 8.01 -17.23 -12.93
C TYR A 19 9.24 -17.44 -13.83
N VAL A 20 9.03 -17.78 -15.10
CA VAL A 20 10.13 -18.09 -16.03
C VAL A 20 11.05 -16.88 -16.24
N SER A 21 10.47 -15.70 -16.42
CA SER A 21 11.23 -14.45 -16.59
C SER A 21 11.99 -14.06 -15.33
N LEU A 22 11.36 -14.22 -14.18
CA LEU A 22 11.94 -13.86 -12.88
C LEU A 22 13.02 -14.84 -12.43
N SER A 23 12.92 -16.13 -12.79
CA SER A 23 13.92 -17.16 -12.45
C SER A 23 15.29 -16.94 -13.08
N ARG A 24 15.38 -16.05 -14.08
CA ARG A 24 16.67 -15.64 -14.70
C ARG A 24 17.53 -14.76 -13.80
N TYR A 25 16.94 -14.20 -12.72
CA TYR A 25 17.62 -13.31 -11.79
C TYR A 25 17.93 -14.03 -10.48
N LYS A 26 19.04 -13.66 -9.85
CA LYS A 26 19.34 -14.03 -8.46
C LYS A 26 18.68 -13.00 -7.53
N TRP A 27 17.69 -13.43 -6.77
CA TRP A 27 16.93 -12.60 -5.86
C TRP A 27 17.45 -12.69 -4.43
N HIS A 28 17.52 -11.56 -3.77
CA HIS A 28 17.91 -11.44 -2.37
C HIS A 28 16.78 -10.78 -1.58
N TYR A 29 16.63 -11.20 -0.34
CA TYR A 29 15.79 -10.47 0.61
C TYR A 29 16.54 -9.26 1.13
N VAL A 30 15.97 -8.06 0.98
CA VAL A 30 16.56 -6.79 1.44
C VAL A 30 15.61 -6.15 2.42
N ASN A 31 16.09 -5.93 3.65
CA ASN A 31 15.33 -5.22 4.67
C ASN A 31 15.33 -3.71 4.38
N VAL A 32 14.15 -3.10 4.34
CA VAL A 32 13.99 -1.65 4.18
C VAL A 32 13.28 -1.11 5.41
N GLY A 33 14.04 -0.56 6.33
CA GLY A 33 13.55 -0.14 7.64
C GLY A 33 13.31 -1.31 8.60
N SER A 34 12.65 -1.06 9.71
CA SER A 34 12.56 -2.03 10.82
C SER A 34 11.57 -3.19 10.60
N LYS A 35 10.72 -3.18 9.58
CA LYS A 35 9.59 -4.13 9.47
C LYS A 35 9.25 -4.61 8.08
N ARG A 36 9.93 -4.18 7.02
CA ARG A 36 9.57 -4.54 5.64
C ARG A 36 10.80 -5.00 4.88
N GLY A 37 10.69 -6.13 4.22
CA GLY A 37 11.72 -6.60 3.33
C GLY A 37 11.14 -6.92 1.96
N TYR A 38 11.96 -6.78 0.94
CA TYR A 38 11.56 -6.93 -0.46
C TYR A 38 12.50 -7.90 -1.19
N ALA A 39 11.99 -8.53 -2.23
CA ALA A 39 12.81 -9.25 -3.19
C ALA A 39 13.49 -8.24 -4.14
N ARG A 40 14.83 -8.26 -4.18
CA ARG A 40 15.65 -7.34 -4.98
C ARG A 40 16.80 -8.10 -5.63
N THR A 41 17.20 -7.72 -6.86
CA THR A 41 18.41 -8.28 -7.50
C THR A 41 19.68 -7.66 -6.93
N ALA A 42 20.77 -8.44 -6.85
CA ALA A 42 22.09 -7.91 -6.50
C ALA A 42 22.62 -6.98 -7.59
N GLN A 43 22.47 -7.39 -8.85
CA GLN A 43 22.86 -6.60 -10.01
C GLN A 43 21.75 -5.64 -10.41
N GLY A 44 22.04 -4.35 -10.51
CA GLY A 44 21.11 -3.32 -10.93
C GLY A 44 20.05 -2.92 -9.89
N GLY A 45 19.96 -3.59 -8.74
CA GLY A 45 19.09 -3.20 -7.63
C GLY A 45 17.60 -3.18 -7.94
N LEU A 46 17.14 -4.02 -8.89
CA LEU A 46 15.74 -4.08 -9.31
C LEU A 46 14.87 -4.76 -8.26
N TYR A 47 13.74 -4.18 -7.93
CA TYR A 47 12.72 -4.80 -7.08
C TYR A 47 11.77 -5.67 -7.90
N MET A 48 11.43 -6.86 -7.39
CA MET A 48 10.61 -7.87 -8.09
C MET A 48 9.25 -7.31 -8.54
N HIS A 49 8.52 -6.66 -7.62
CA HIS A 49 7.23 -6.03 -7.94
C HIS A 49 7.33 -4.99 -9.07
N ARG A 50 8.45 -4.26 -9.14
CA ARG A 50 8.67 -3.28 -10.21
C ARG A 50 8.94 -3.94 -11.56
N VAL A 51 9.70 -5.04 -11.56
CA VAL A 51 9.95 -5.84 -12.78
C VAL A 51 8.65 -6.41 -13.32
N ILE A 52 7.80 -6.98 -12.47
CA ILE A 52 6.52 -7.58 -12.86
C ILE A 52 5.57 -6.55 -13.50
N LEU A 53 5.50 -5.35 -12.94
CA LEU A 53 4.61 -4.29 -13.43
C LEU A 53 5.24 -3.39 -14.50
N GLY A 54 6.53 -3.60 -14.86
CA GLY A 54 7.23 -2.71 -15.79
C GLY A 54 7.39 -1.29 -15.26
N ALA A 55 7.46 -1.09 -13.94
CA ALA A 55 7.60 0.20 -13.29
C ALA A 55 9.04 0.73 -13.42
N VAL A 56 9.35 1.33 -14.58
CA VAL A 56 10.71 1.77 -14.93
C VAL A 56 11.04 3.18 -14.44
N LYS A 57 10.04 4.05 -14.32
CA LYS A 57 10.24 5.43 -13.86
C LYS A 57 10.44 5.47 -12.35
N LYS A 58 11.33 6.34 -11.88
CA LYS A 58 11.55 6.56 -10.43
C LYS A 58 10.29 7.04 -9.71
N SER A 59 9.42 7.74 -10.43
CA SER A 59 8.13 8.24 -9.92
C SER A 59 7.06 7.17 -9.75
N ASP A 60 7.23 6.00 -10.41
CA ASP A 60 6.26 4.93 -10.33
C ASP A 60 6.29 4.33 -8.92
N GLU A 61 5.21 4.42 -8.19
CA GLU A 61 5.06 3.77 -6.90
C GLU A 61 4.29 2.45 -7.09
N VAL A 62 4.79 1.38 -6.48
CA VAL A 62 4.11 0.08 -6.45
C VAL A 62 3.65 -0.20 -5.03
N ASP A 63 2.38 -0.53 -4.88
CA ASP A 63 1.74 -0.86 -3.61
C ASP A 63 1.38 -2.36 -3.58
N HIS A 64 1.56 -2.99 -2.41
CA HIS A 64 1.08 -4.34 -2.12
C HIS A 64 -0.24 -4.23 -1.35
N ILE A 65 -1.34 -4.65 -1.97
CA ILE A 65 -2.71 -4.47 -1.44
C ILE A 65 -2.86 -5.10 -0.06
N ASN A 66 -2.36 -6.31 0.13
CA ASN A 66 -2.38 -7.04 1.40
C ASN A 66 -1.27 -6.60 2.37
N ARG A 67 -0.35 -5.71 1.95
CA ARG A 67 0.83 -5.22 2.69
C ARG A 67 1.93 -6.27 2.92
N ASP A 68 1.81 -7.48 2.35
CA ASP A 68 2.88 -8.45 2.29
C ASP A 68 3.77 -8.13 1.08
N THR A 69 4.96 -7.64 1.34
CA THR A 69 5.91 -7.18 0.34
C THR A 69 6.64 -8.32 -0.39
N LEU A 70 6.42 -9.57 0.01
CA LEU A 70 6.92 -10.77 -0.66
C LEU A 70 5.85 -11.46 -1.50
N ASP A 71 4.58 -11.07 -1.38
CA ASP A 71 3.50 -11.51 -2.27
C ASP A 71 3.45 -10.63 -3.52
N ASN A 72 4.22 -11.02 -4.54
CA ASN A 72 4.37 -10.29 -5.79
C ASN A 72 3.44 -10.79 -6.91
N ARG A 73 2.32 -11.43 -6.56
CA ARG A 73 1.29 -11.79 -7.54
C ARG A 73 0.63 -10.51 -8.08
N ARG A 74 0.27 -10.55 -9.36
CA ARG A 74 -0.32 -9.38 -10.06
C ARG A 74 -1.61 -8.88 -9.42
N ASP A 75 -2.41 -9.78 -8.84
CA ASP A 75 -3.64 -9.42 -8.12
C ASP A 75 -3.37 -8.66 -6.81
N ASN A 76 -2.16 -8.79 -6.27
CA ASN A 76 -1.75 -8.14 -5.02
C ASN A 76 -0.90 -6.88 -5.22
N ILE A 77 -0.30 -6.68 -6.40
CA ILE A 77 0.55 -5.52 -6.69
C ILE A 77 -0.12 -4.60 -7.69
N ARG A 78 0.01 -3.29 -7.48
CA ARG A 78 -0.56 -2.28 -8.37
C ARG A 78 0.33 -1.04 -8.47
N LEU A 79 0.31 -0.40 -9.65
CA LEU A 79 0.85 0.95 -9.80
C LEU A 79 -0.11 1.93 -9.13
N VAL A 80 0.43 2.81 -8.31
CA VAL A 80 -0.33 3.82 -7.59
C VAL A 80 0.40 5.17 -7.65
N ASP A 81 -0.35 6.25 -7.55
CA ASP A 81 0.26 7.53 -7.25
C ASP A 81 0.59 7.62 -5.73
N ARG A 82 1.39 8.63 -5.37
CA ARG A 82 1.83 8.85 -3.99
C ARG A 82 0.67 9.02 -3.02
N THR A 83 -0.43 9.60 -3.48
CA THR A 83 -1.63 9.79 -2.68
C THR A 83 -2.34 8.47 -2.43
N GLN A 84 -2.54 7.67 -3.48
CA GLN A 84 -3.16 6.33 -3.38
C GLN A 84 -2.35 5.41 -2.47
N ASN A 85 -1.02 5.41 -2.60
CA ASN A 85 -0.13 4.62 -1.73
C ASN A 85 -0.27 5.03 -0.25
N SER A 86 -0.52 6.32 0.02
CA SER A 86 -0.72 6.79 1.38
C SER A 86 -1.95 6.20 2.08
N TYR A 87 -2.97 5.80 1.32
CA TYR A 87 -4.20 5.24 1.86
C TYR A 87 -4.09 3.79 2.32
N ASN A 88 -3.14 3.02 1.76
CA ASN A 88 -2.88 1.64 2.19
C ASN A 88 -1.98 1.54 3.44
N LYS A 89 -1.57 2.67 4.02
CA LYS A 89 -0.75 2.67 5.24
C LYS A 89 -1.55 2.14 6.44
N PRO A 90 -0.89 1.42 7.37
CA PRO A 90 -1.52 1.05 8.62
C PRO A 90 -1.96 2.28 9.40
N LEU A 91 -2.96 2.11 10.26
CA LEU A 91 -3.41 3.15 11.17
C LEU A 91 -2.24 3.70 11.99
N LEU A 92 -2.20 5.01 12.17
CA LEU A 92 -1.22 5.64 13.05
C LEU A 92 -1.45 5.17 14.49
N LYS A 93 -0.38 5.06 15.28
CA LYS A 93 -0.44 4.64 16.68
C LYS A 93 -1.36 5.52 17.55
N ASN A 94 -1.49 6.79 17.20
CA ASN A 94 -2.35 7.76 17.87
C ASN A 94 -3.78 7.80 17.30
N ASN A 95 -4.14 6.91 16.39
CA ASN A 95 -5.53 6.83 15.89
C ASN A 95 -6.40 6.12 16.93
N THR A 96 -7.30 6.86 17.54
CA THR A 96 -8.22 6.37 18.59
C THR A 96 -9.57 5.91 18.03
N SER A 97 -9.90 6.24 16.77
CA SER A 97 -11.18 5.88 16.16
C SER A 97 -11.19 4.51 15.46
N GLY A 98 -10.00 3.94 15.17
CA GLY A 98 -9.87 2.75 14.33
C GLY A 98 -10.07 3.01 12.82
N VAL A 99 -10.38 4.25 12.42
CA VAL A 99 -10.60 4.62 11.01
C VAL A 99 -9.77 5.84 10.63
N THR A 100 -8.95 5.72 9.57
CA THR A 100 -8.16 6.86 9.08
C THR A 100 -9.07 8.00 8.62
N GLY A 101 -8.79 9.22 9.09
CA GLY A 101 -9.54 10.40 8.69
C GLY A 101 -10.86 10.62 9.45
N VAL A 102 -11.16 9.77 10.43
CA VAL A 102 -12.29 9.97 11.38
C VAL A 102 -11.70 10.25 12.76
N THR A 103 -12.07 11.36 13.38
CA THR A 103 -11.57 11.76 14.70
C THR A 103 -12.71 12.22 15.60
N ARG A 104 -12.63 11.91 16.90
CA ARG A 104 -13.59 12.40 17.87
C ARG A 104 -13.25 13.84 18.25
N THR A 105 -14.23 14.72 18.23
CA THR A 105 -14.11 16.13 18.67
C THR A 105 -14.23 16.25 20.18
N LYS A 106 -13.83 17.38 20.75
CA LYS A 106 -14.03 17.68 22.18
C LYS A 106 -15.52 17.68 22.58
N SER A 107 -16.41 18.00 21.64
CA SER A 107 -17.86 17.95 21.84
C SER A 107 -18.49 16.55 21.72
N GLY A 108 -17.65 15.50 21.59
CA GLY A 108 -18.11 14.11 21.51
C GLY A 108 -18.58 13.67 20.12
N LYS A 109 -18.64 14.56 19.14
CA LYS A 109 -19.03 14.26 17.75
C LYS A 109 -17.86 13.70 16.96
N TRP A 110 -18.11 13.16 15.77
CA TRP A 110 -17.12 12.56 14.87
C TRP A 110 -16.87 13.46 13.66
N GLN A 111 -15.63 13.92 13.50
CA GLN A 111 -15.22 14.76 12.38
C GLN A 111 -14.52 13.92 11.31
N VAL A 112 -14.88 14.15 10.03
CA VAL A 112 -14.29 13.48 8.87
C VAL A 112 -13.37 14.45 8.13
N LYS A 113 -12.07 14.08 8.02
CA LYS A 113 -11.04 14.83 7.30
C LYS A 113 -10.21 13.90 6.43
N ILE A 114 -9.94 14.29 5.19
CA ILE A 114 -9.11 13.55 4.26
C ILE A 114 -8.07 14.49 3.65
N TRP A 115 -6.80 14.10 3.73
CA TRP A 115 -5.73 14.73 2.98
C TRP A 115 -5.67 14.14 1.58
N ASN A 116 -5.71 14.99 0.56
CA ASN A 116 -5.55 14.57 -0.83
C ASN A 116 -4.69 15.60 -1.58
N ARG A 117 -3.61 15.14 -2.20
CA ARG A 117 -2.67 15.98 -2.98
C ARG A 117 -2.22 17.24 -2.22
N GLY A 118 -1.85 17.09 -0.94
CA GLY A 118 -1.38 18.21 -0.10
C GLY A 118 -2.47 19.13 0.43
N LYS A 119 -3.74 18.88 0.14
CA LYS A 119 -4.88 19.67 0.60
C LYS A 119 -5.75 18.89 1.58
N LEU A 120 -6.20 19.55 2.66
CA LEU A 120 -7.11 18.98 3.65
C LEU A 120 -8.56 19.27 3.25
N TYR A 121 -9.35 18.21 3.13
CA TYR A 121 -10.79 18.28 2.86
C TYR A 121 -11.57 17.87 4.11
N CYS A 122 -12.56 18.67 4.48
CA CYS A 122 -13.48 18.38 5.59
C CYS A 122 -14.83 17.92 5.05
N PHE A 123 -15.30 16.77 5.51
CA PHE A 123 -16.54 16.13 5.07
C PHE A 123 -17.59 16.11 6.18
N GLY A 124 -17.55 17.13 7.03
CA GLY A 124 -18.56 17.34 8.06
C GLY A 124 -18.20 16.74 9.41
N THR A 125 -19.14 16.98 10.34
CA THR A 125 -19.11 16.47 11.72
C THR A 125 -20.43 15.75 11.96
N HIS A 126 -20.37 14.53 12.44
CA HIS A 126 -21.48 13.61 12.59
C HIS A 126 -21.68 13.27 14.06
N SER A 127 -22.92 13.08 14.47
CA SER A 127 -23.25 12.63 15.84
C SER A 127 -22.92 11.15 16.05
N GLY A 128 -23.17 10.31 15.02
CA GLY A 128 -22.88 8.89 15.02
C GLY A 128 -21.52 8.56 14.43
N PHE A 129 -20.85 7.53 14.99
CA PHE A 129 -19.60 7.01 14.42
C PHE A 129 -19.82 6.38 13.06
N GLU A 130 -20.87 5.57 12.90
CA GLU A 130 -21.21 4.88 11.65
C GLU A 130 -21.47 5.87 10.50
N ASP A 131 -22.15 6.98 10.80
CA ASP A 131 -22.40 8.06 9.82
C ASP A 131 -21.08 8.69 9.35
N ALA A 132 -20.15 8.92 10.28
CA ALA A 132 -18.83 9.45 9.96
C ALA A 132 -18.02 8.45 9.11
N VAL A 133 -18.07 7.15 9.43
CA VAL A 133 -17.43 6.10 8.64
C VAL A 133 -18.00 6.02 7.24
N PHE A 134 -19.33 6.10 7.12
CA PHE A 134 -20.01 6.11 5.81
C PHE A 134 -19.62 7.35 4.99
N ALA A 135 -19.68 8.53 5.59
CA ALA A 135 -19.25 9.77 4.94
C ALA A 135 -17.81 9.71 4.49
N ARG A 136 -16.92 9.12 5.30
CA ARG A 136 -15.51 8.90 4.95
C ARG A 136 -15.37 7.95 3.77
N LYS A 137 -16.10 6.83 3.72
CA LYS A 137 -16.07 5.88 2.58
C LYS A 137 -16.52 6.56 1.29
N LYS A 138 -17.64 7.29 1.33
CA LYS A 138 -18.18 8.04 0.20
C LYS A 138 -17.17 9.09 -0.32
N ALA A 139 -16.56 9.84 0.59
CA ALA A 139 -15.54 10.83 0.26
C ALA A 139 -14.28 10.18 -0.34
N PHE A 140 -13.85 9.04 0.19
CA PHE A 140 -12.71 8.30 -0.33
C PHE A 140 -12.93 7.85 -1.78
N ASN A 141 -14.10 7.27 -2.08
CA ASN A 141 -14.43 6.83 -3.44
C ASN A 141 -14.39 7.99 -4.44
N ARG A 142 -14.78 9.21 -4.01
CA ARG A 142 -14.68 10.41 -4.85
C ARG A 142 -13.23 10.78 -5.22
N PHE A 143 -12.25 10.49 -4.36
CA PHE A 143 -10.84 10.81 -4.62
C PHE A 143 -10.03 9.65 -5.19
N ALA A 144 -10.46 8.42 -4.97
CA ALA A 144 -9.73 7.24 -5.43
C ALA A 144 -9.83 7.00 -6.95
N TRP A 145 -10.80 7.65 -7.60
CA TRP A 145 -11.11 7.48 -9.02
C TRP A 145 -10.95 8.77 -9.86
N CYS A 146 -10.33 9.82 -9.31
CA CYS A 146 -10.02 11.06 -10.03
C CYS A 146 -8.54 11.18 -10.35
#